data_12b7e2d35c1c9fd3de75b1cd419d87de
#
_entry.id   12b7e2d35c1c9fd3de75b1cd419d87de
#
_cell.length_a   1.000
_cell.length_b   1.000
_cell.length_c   1.000
_cell.angle_alpha   90.00
_cell.angle_beta   90.00
_cell.angle_gamma   90.00
#
_symmetry.space_group_name_H-M   'P 1'
#
loop_
_entity.id
_entity.type
_entity.pdbx_description
1 polymer ?
#
loop_
_entity_poly.entity_id
_entity_poly.type
_entity_poly.pdbx_seq_one_letter_code
_entity_poly.pdbx_strand_id
1 'polypeptide(L)'
;FYAFSGHKIYAAPGTGVLYGKRKWLDAMPPYMGGGEMIATVRFSGTTYAPIPEKFEAGTQNIAGIPTFVPAIRMAENMRSPEIVSYADDVKKFLYERLSEDDRITIYGRPDNLDLKIPLFSVSVRKAHHEDLAMVLDKMGIAVRSGQMCAEPMMDRFGVTGMLRMSLAPYNTMEEAEYFVQSLDKAIKMVSQ
;
A
#
# COMPACT_ATOMS: atom_id res chain seq x y z
N PHE A 1 -6.11 18.91 0.28
CA PHE A 1 -4.80 18.29 0.51
C PHE A 1 -4.84 16.84 0.06
N TYR A 2 -3.69 16.33 -0.45
CA TYR A 2 -3.48 14.93 -0.75
C TYR A 2 -2.05 14.55 -0.38
N ALA A 3 -1.88 13.48 0.40
CA ALA A 3 -0.58 13.05 0.88
C ALA A 3 -0.33 11.58 0.53
N PHE A 4 0.90 11.26 0.15
CA PHE A 4 1.29 9.87 -0.10
C PHE A 4 2.80 9.65 0.13
N SER A 5 3.15 8.40 0.42
CA SER A 5 4.54 7.98 0.61
C SER A 5 5.15 7.47 -0.70
N GLY A 6 6.36 7.88 -1.01
CA GLY A 6 7.06 7.51 -2.25
C GLY A 6 7.23 6.01 -2.42
N HIS A 7 7.60 5.28 -1.37
CA HIS A 7 7.79 3.82 -1.43
C HIS A 7 6.52 3.03 -1.76
N LYS A 8 5.32 3.64 -1.65
CA LYS A 8 4.07 2.98 -2.04
C LYS A 8 3.75 3.13 -3.54
N ILE A 9 4.56 3.89 -4.25
CA ILE A 9 4.50 4.03 -5.72
C ILE A 9 5.87 3.76 -6.35
N TYR A 10 6.68 2.90 -5.72
CA TYR A 10 8.00 2.44 -6.20
C TYR A 10 9.13 3.47 -6.14
N ALA A 11 8.95 4.64 -5.53
CA ALA A 11 10.03 5.59 -5.25
C ALA A 11 10.82 5.20 -3.99
N ALA A 12 11.93 5.86 -3.74
CA ALA A 12 12.79 5.56 -2.58
C ALA A 12 12.07 5.72 -1.24
N PRO A 13 12.36 4.86 -0.25
CA PRO A 13 11.89 5.03 1.12
C PRO A 13 12.33 6.37 1.73
N GLY A 14 11.60 6.84 2.74
CA GLY A 14 11.90 8.08 3.43
C GLY A 14 11.51 9.36 2.67
N THR A 15 10.82 9.22 1.54
CA THR A 15 10.28 10.34 0.75
C THR A 15 8.75 10.27 0.67
N GLY A 16 8.13 11.42 0.51
CA GLY A 16 6.69 11.56 0.35
C GLY A 16 6.31 12.89 -0.25
N VAL A 17 5.05 13.04 -0.59
CA VAL A 17 4.49 14.26 -1.18
C VAL A 17 3.27 14.70 -0.41
N LEU A 18 3.19 16.00 -0.15
CA LEU A 18 1.98 16.68 0.28
C LEU A 18 1.56 17.65 -0.82
N TYR A 19 0.47 17.33 -1.52
CA TYR A 19 -0.19 18.27 -2.41
C TYR A 19 -1.19 19.11 -1.64
N GLY A 20 -1.17 20.43 -1.88
CA GLY A 20 -2.13 21.37 -1.31
C GLY A 20 -2.60 22.37 -2.36
N LYS A 21 -3.89 22.74 -2.31
CA LYS A 21 -4.38 23.86 -3.13
C LYS A 21 -3.68 25.15 -2.66
N ARG A 22 -3.20 25.95 -3.63
CA ARG A 22 -2.40 27.17 -3.40
C ARG A 22 -2.97 28.06 -2.29
N LYS A 23 -4.27 28.33 -2.33
CA LYS A 23 -4.94 29.20 -1.34
C LYS A 23 -4.75 28.76 0.11
N TRP A 24 -4.62 27.43 0.34
CA TRP A 24 -4.41 26.89 1.68
C TRP A 24 -2.93 26.93 2.07
N LEU A 25 -2.05 26.61 1.14
CA LEU A 25 -0.61 26.67 1.37
C LEU A 25 -0.15 28.11 1.64
N ASP A 26 -0.70 29.09 0.93
CA ASP A 26 -0.39 30.52 1.16
C ASP A 26 -0.85 30.97 2.58
N ALA A 27 -2.02 30.51 3.02
CA ALA A 27 -2.60 30.88 4.31
C ALA A 27 -1.95 30.18 5.52
N MET A 28 -1.33 28.99 5.31
CA MET A 28 -0.72 28.23 6.40
C MET A 28 0.61 28.85 6.84
N PRO A 29 0.94 28.82 8.16
CA PRO A 29 2.29 29.07 8.61
C PRO A 29 3.24 27.95 8.12
N PRO A 30 4.57 28.18 8.07
CA PRO A 30 5.53 27.12 7.83
C PRO A 30 5.43 26.06 8.93
N TYR A 31 5.70 24.81 8.57
CA TYR A 31 5.68 23.68 9.53
C TYR A 31 6.95 23.61 10.37
N MET A 32 8.11 23.85 9.75
CA MET A 32 9.43 23.83 10.38
C MET A 32 10.21 25.05 9.94
N GLY A 33 11.15 25.49 10.79
CA GLY A 33 12.15 26.49 10.44
C GLY A 33 13.46 25.87 10.01
N GLY A 34 14.21 26.56 9.15
CA GLY A 34 15.51 26.10 8.67
C GLY A 34 16.03 26.94 7.51
N GLY A 35 17.14 26.52 6.93
CA GLY A 35 17.68 27.11 5.70
C GLY A 35 16.71 26.93 4.52
N GLU A 36 16.90 27.70 3.47
CA GLU A 36 16.17 27.70 2.20
C GLU A 36 14.69 28.15 2.28
N MET A 37 14.00 27.94 3.41
CA MET A 37 12.57 28.25 3.56
C MET A 37 12.29 29.68 4.05
N ILE A 38 13.32 30.47 4.34
CA ILE A 38 13.26 31.83 4.83
C ILE A 38 13.62 32.84 3.73
N ALA A 39 12.99 34.03 3.75
CA ALA A 39 13.41 35.19 2.95
C ALA A 39 14.31 36.12 3.75
N THR A 40 13.90 36.49 4.97
CA THR A 40 14.71 37.30 5.89
C THR A 40 14.54 36.84 7.33
N VAL A 41 15.61 36.95 8.13
CA VAL A 41 15.57 36.70 9.57
C VAL A 41 16.11 37.92 10.30
N ARG A 42 15.34 38.48 11.22
CA ARG A 42 15.71 39.64 12.06
C ARG A 42 15.16 39.44 13.47
N PHE A 43 15.73 40.12 14.44
CA PHE A 43 15.16 40.15 15.80
C PHE A 43 13.71 40.67 15.85
N SER A 44 13.35 41.54 14.90
CA SER A 44 11.99 42.09 14.77
C SER A 44 10.99 41.16 14.10
N GLY A 45 11.43 40.05 13.54
CA GLY A 45 10.57 39.06 12.86
C GLY A 45 11.24 38.35 11.69
N THR A 46 10.60 37.31 11.21
CA THR A 46 11.04 36.48 10.10
C THR A 46 10.03 36.55 8.96
N THR A 47 10.51 36.64 7.73
CA THR A 47 9.71 36.45 6.53
C THR A 47 10.14 35.18 5.82
N TYR A 48 9.21 34.54 5.14
CA TYR A 48 9.41 33.21 4.56
C TYR A 48 9.48 33.28 3.05
N ALA A 49 10.11 32.27 2.45
CA ALA A 49 10.12 32.07 1.03
C ALA A 49 8.68 31.82 0.48
N PRO A 50 8.44 32.00 -0.80
CA PRO A 50 7.17 31.58 -1.41
C PRO A 50 6.94 30.08 -1.25
N ILE A 51 5.75 29.61 -1.60
CA ILE A 51 5.49 28.18 -1.75
C ILE A 51 6.08 27.69 -3.09
N PRO A 52 6.65 26.46 -3.16
CA PRO A 52 6.65 25.42 -2.11
C PRO A 52 7.76 25.56 -1.07
N GLU A 53 8.78 26.37 -1.29
CA GLU A 53 10.00 26.48 -0.47
C GLU A 53 9.70 26.79 0.99
N LYS A 54 8.63 27.53 1.27
CA LYS A 54 8.15 27.83 2.65
C LYS A 54 7.99 26.57 3.52
N PHE A 55 7.74 25.41 2.90
CA PHE A 55 7.53 24.13 3.59
C PHE A 55 8.71 23.16 3.46
N GLU A 56 9.80 23.57 2.80
CA GLU A 56 10.96 22.75 2.47
C GLU A 56 12.19 23.22 3.27
N ALA A 57 12.20 22.94 4.59
CA ALA A 57 13.22 23.41 5.50
C ALA A 57 14.52 22.60 5.40
N GLY A 58 15.65 23.26 5.14
CA GLY A 58 16.98 22.66 5.05
C GLY A 58 17.23 21.91 3.75
N THR A 59 18.38 21.24 3.65
CA THR A 59 18.74 20.45 2.48
C THR A 59 17.81 19.24 2.34
N GLN A 60 17.08 19.16 1.25
CA GLN A 60 16.14 18.10 0.97
C GLN A 60 16.84 16.77 0.64
N ASN A 61 16.11 15.67 0.62
CA ASN A 61 16.64 14.36 0.22
C ASN A 61 16.92 14.34 -1.30
N ILE A 62 18.06 14.92 -1.70
CA ILE A 62 18.47 15.09 -3.11
C ILE A 62 18.71 13.76 -3.83
N ALA A 63 18.91 12.66 -3.12
CA ALA A 63 19.07 11.34 -3.70
C ALA A 63 17.71 10.61 -3.86
N GLY A 64 16.81 10.77 -2.89
CA GLY A 64 15.51 10.08 -2.89
C GLY A 64 14.44 10.76 -3.75
N ILE A 65 14.37 12.09 -3.74
CA ILE A 65 13.34 12.85 -4.48
C ILE A 65 13.36 12.56 -5.99
N PRO A 66 14.50 12.55 -6.71
CA PRO A 66 14.52 12.26 -8.13
C PRO A 66 13.97 10.87 -8.52
N THR A 67 13.92 9.93 -7.57
CA THR A 67 13.36 8.59 -7.83
C THR A 67 11.86 8.61 -8.11
N PHE A 68 11.16 9.70 -7.78
CA PHE A 68 9.74 9.84 -8.15
C PHE A 68 9.52 9.86 -9.66
N VAL A 69 10.44 10.41 -10.45
CA VAL A 69 10.28 10.51 -11.91
C VAL A 69 10.17 9.14 -12.56
N PRO A 70 11.14 8.22 -12.40
CA PRO A 70 11.00 6.88 -12.95
C PRO A 70 9.85 6.09 -12.30
N ALA A 71 9.58 6.29 -11.01
CA ALA A 71 8.49 5.62 -10.30
C ALA A 71 7.11 5.99 -10.87
N ILE A 72 6.87 7.27 -11.10
CA ILE A 72 5.60 7.75 -11.70
C ILE A 72 5.45 7.22 -13.13
N ARG A 73 6.50 7.29 -13.95
CA ARG A 73 6.47 6.74 -15.31
C ARG A 73 6.18 5.24 -15.34
N MET A 74 6.77 4.48 -14.41
CA MET A 74 6.49 3.06 -14.26
C MET A 74 5.02 2.83 -13.88
N ALA A 75 4.50 3.58 -12.91
CA ALA A 75 3.10 3.48 -12.49
C ALA A 75 2.11 3.86 -13.60
N GLU A 76 2.44 4.85 -14.44
CA GLU A 76 1.66 5.22 -15.62
C GLU A 76 1.65 4.08 -16.67
N ASN A 77 2.81 3.51 -16.97
CA ASN A 77 2.92 2.39 -17.90
C ASN A 77 2.13 1.16 -17.46
N MET A 78 2.10 0.87 -16.14
CA MET A 78 1.31 -0.22 -15.57
C MET A 78 -0.21 0.00 -15.67
N ARG A 79 -0.66 1.16 -16.12
CA ARG A 79 -2.08 1.49 -16.32
C ARG A 79 -2.51 1.36 -17.77
N SER A 80 -1.69 0.76 -18.65
CA SER A 80 -2.16 0.46 -20.00
C SER A 80 -3.39 -0.45 -19.96
N PRO A 81 -4.32 -0.34 -20.92
CA PRO A 81 -5.54 -1.15 -20.94
C PRO A 81 -5.25 -2.66 -20.89
N GLU A 82 -4.20 -3.10 -21.55
CA GLU A 82 -3.80 -4.51 -21.62
C GLU A 82 -3.33 -5.02 -20.24
N ILE A 83 -2.49 -4.26 -19.55
CA ILE A 83 -1.98 -4.62 -18.21
C ILE A 83 -3.12 -4.60 -17.19
N VAL A 84 -4.00 -3.61 -17.25
CA VAL A 84 -5.15 -3.52 -16.36
C VAL A 84 -6.11 -4.68 -16.58
N SER A 85 -6.41 -5.03 -17.85
CA SER A 85 -7.26 -6.18 -18.18
C SER A 85 -6.68 -7.48 -17.65
N TYR A 86 -5.40 -7.71 -17.87
CA TYR A 86 -4.73 -8.92 -17.37
C TYR A 86 -4.72 -8.98 -15.84
N ALA A 87 -4.40 -7.87 -15.16
CA ALA A 87 -4.43 -7.81 -13.71
C ALA A 87 -5.84 -8.04 -13.13
N ASP A 88 -6.89 -7.62 -13.85
CA ASP A 88 -8.27 -7.90 -13.49
C ASP A 88 -8.61 -9.39 -13.65
N ASP A 89 -8.10 -10.06 -14.67
CA ASP A 89 -8.28 -11.50 -14.84
C ASP A 89 -7.63 -12.29 -13.71
N VAL A 90 -6.39 -11.93 -13.33
CA VAL A 90 -5.69 -12.53 -12.18
C VAL A 90 -6.44 -12.26 -10.87
N LYS A 91 -6.96 -11.05 -10.67
CA LYS A 91 -7.79 -10.68 -9.52
C LYS A 91 -9.06 -11.53 -9.44
N LYS A 92 -9.77 -11.71 -10.56
CA LYS A 92 -11.00 -12.53 -10.64
C LYS A 92 -10.71 -13.98 -10.32
N PHE A 93 -9.67 -14.55 -10.95
CA PHE A 93 -9.25 -15.92 -10.68
C PHE A 93 -8.99 -16.14 -9.18
N LEU A 94 -8.20 -15.27 -8.55
CA LEU A 94 -7.89 -15.41 -7.13
C LEU A 94 -9.15 -15.28 -6.25
N TYR A 95 -10.02 -14.33 -6.58
CA TYR A 95 -11.29 -14.16 -5.87
C TYR A 95 -12.17 -15.43 -5.93
N GLU A 96 -12.33 -16.00 -7.12
CA GLU A 96 -13.12 -17.21 -7.33
C GLU A 96 -12.56 -18.36 -6.51
N ARG A 97 -11.26 -18.63 -6.58
CA ARG A 97 -10.62 -19.70 -5.82
C ARG A 97 -10.72 -19.53 -4.31
N LEU A 98 -10.55 -18.29 -3.82
CA LEU A 98 -10.71 -18.01 -2.39
C LEU A 98 -12.18 -18.15 -1.93
N SER A 99 -13.13 -17.82 -2.79
CA SER A 99 -14.56 -17.88 -2.49
C SER A 99 -15.13 -19.30 -2.52
N GLU A 100 -14.52 -20.21 -3.29
CA GLU A 100 -14.89 -21.62 -3.38
C GLU A 100 -14.49 -22.42 -2.12
N ASP A 101 -13.56 -21.91 -1.31
CA ASP A 101 -13.08 -22.59 -0.11
C ASP A 101 -13.87 -22.16 1.13
N ASP A 102 -14.69 -23.03 1.67
CA ASP A 102 -15.55 -22.80 2.83
C ASP A 102 -14.80 -22.55 4.14
N ARG A 103 -13.48 -22.81 4.16
CA ARG A 103 -12.57 -22.50 5.28
C ARG A 103 -12.19 -21.02 5.32
N ILE A 104 -12.35 -20.30 4.19
CA ILE A 104 -11.85 -18.93 4.00
C ILE A 104 -13.00 -17.93 4.12
N THR A 105 -12.81 -16.90 4.91
CA THR A 105 -13.68 -15.73 4.95
C THR A 105 -12.95 -14.54 4.34
N ILE A 106 -13.48 -13.98 3.26
CA ILE A 106 -12.94 -12.78 2.59
C ILE A 106 -13.61 -11.54 3.18
N TYR A 107 -12.80 -10.55 3.58
CA TYR A 107 -13.27 -9.27 4.10
C TYR A 107 -13.23 -8.17 3.04
N GLY A 108 -14.14 -7.20 3.16
CA GLY A 108 -14.28 -6.08 2.26
C GLY A 108 -15.55 -6.18 1.41
N ARG A 109 -15.47 -5.82 0.14
CA ARG A 109 -16.61 -5.85 -0.81
C ARG A 109 -16.43 -6.95 -1.85
N PRO A 110 -16.65 -8.20 -1.48
CA PRO A 110 -16.48 -9.32 -2.40
C PRO A 110 -17.56 -9.38 -3.51
N ASP A 111 -18.69 -8.72 -3.29
CA ASP A 111 -19.85 -8.65 -4.18
C ASP A 111 -19.64 -7.74 -5.40
N ASN A 112 -18.60 -6.91 -5.39
CA ASN A 112 -18.30 -5.98 -6.50
C ASN A 112 -16.80 -5.88 -6.75
N LEU A 113 -16.30 -6.73 -7.63
CA LEU A 113 -14.88 -6.79 -7.99
C LEU A 113 -14.39 -5.58 -8.78
N ASP A 114 -15.27 -4.85 -9.46
CA ASP A 114 -14.89 -3.65 -10.22
C ASP A 114 -14.47 -2.51 -9.27
N LEU A 115 -15.04 -2.49 -8.07
CA LEU A 115 -14.67 -1.53 -7.02
C LEU A 115 -13.57 -2.03 -6.09
N LYS A 116 -13.11 -3.28 -6.27
CA LYS A 116 -12.08 -3.89 -5.44
C LYS A 116 -10.73 -3.80 -6.10
N ILE A 117 -9.78 -3.20 -5.40
CA ILE A 117 -8.36 -3.31 -5.78
C ILE A 117 -7.88 -4.76 -5.60
N PRO A 118 -6.82 -5.20 -6.29
CA PRO A 118 -6.32 -6.57 -6.23
C PRO A 118 -5.62 -6.88 -4.89
N LEU A 119 -6.39 -6.75 -3.82
CA LEU A 119 -5.98 -6.97 -2.44
C LEU A 119 -7.08 -7.74 -1.71
N PHE A 120 -6.72 -8.86 -1.09
CA PHE A 120 -7.62 -9.70 -0.34
C PHE A 120 -7.13 -9.85 1.10
N SER A 121 -7.98 -9.51 2.06
CA SER A 121 -7.77 -9.78 3.47
C SER A 121 -8.71 -10.91 3.86
N VAL A 122 -8.15 -11.96 4.44
CA VAL A 122 -8.91 -13.16 4.77
C VAL A 122 -8.61 -13.65 6.19
N SER A 123 -9.60 -14.33 6.78
CA SER A 123 -9.37 -15.25 7.89
C SER A 123 -9.61 -16.68 7.43
N VAL A 124 -8.94 -17.63 8.06
CA VAL A 124 -9.08 -19.05 7.78
C VAL A 124 -9.55 -19.76 9.04
N ARG A 125 -10.61 -20.54 8.94
CA ARG A 125 -11.16 -21.28 10.07
C ARG A 125 -10.13 -22.27 10.61
N LYS A 126 -9.90 -22.22 11.93
CA LYS A 126 -8.95 -23.07 12.65
C LYS A 126 -7.46 -22.90 12.25
N ALA A 127 -7.10 -21.80 11.58
CA ALA A 127 -5.73 -21.50 11.24
C ALA A 127 -5.40 -20.06 11.61
N HIS A 128 -4.35 -19.87 12.39
CA HIS A 128 -3.90 -18.53 12.75
C HIS A 128 -3.19 -17.86 11.56
N HIS A 129 -3.46 -16.58 11.36
CA HIS A 129 -2.93 -15.85 10.21
C HIS A 129 -1.38 -15.77 10.20
N GLU A 130 -0.74 -15.77 11.38
CA GLU A 130 0.73 -15.75 11.46
C GLU A 130 1.32 -17.10 11.08
N ASP A 131 0.72 -18.20 11.53
CA ASP A 131 1.19 -19.55 11.17
C ASP A 131 1.09 -19.78 9.67
N LEU A 132 -0.03 -19.37 9.05
CA LEU A 132 -0.19 -19.40 7.60
C LEU A 132 0.89 -18.58 6.88
N ALA A 133 1.16 -17.36 7.37
CA ALA A 133 2.18 -16.51 6.78
C ALA A 133 3.57 -17.13 6.87
N MET A 134 3.92 -17.74 8.02
CA MET A 134 5.21 -18.41 8.18
C MET A 134 5.38 -19.62 7.25
N VAL A 135 4.32 -20.41 7.05
CA VAL A 135 4.37 -21.55 6.13
C VAL A 135 4.47 -21.08 4.69
N LEU A 136 3.71 -20.06 4.29
CA LEU A 136 3.78 -19.47 2.95
C LEU A 136 5.13 -18.84 2.65
N ASP A 137 5.76 -18.19 3.64
CA ASP A 137 7.13 -17.65 3.52
C ASP A 137 8.14 -18.74 3.18
N LYS A 138 8.05 -19.91 3.83
CA LYS A 138 8.89 -21.08 3.51
C LYS A 138 8.66 -21.64 2.11
N MET A 139 7.52 -21.34 1.51
CA MET A 139 7.18 -21.68 0.13
C MET A 139 7.55 -20.56 -0.86
N GLY A 140 8.23 -19.49 -0.41
CA GLY A 140 8.64 -18.37 -1.24
C GLY A 140 7.52 -17.36 -1.55
N ILE A 141 6.45 -17.36 -0.76
CA ILE A 141 5.30 -16.48 -0.96
C ILE A 141 5.24 -15.43 0.14
N ALA A 142 5.42 -14.18 -0.23
CA ALA A 142 5.32 -13.03 0.66
C ALA A 142 3.86 -12.57 0.81
N VAL A 143 3.32 -12.72 2.01
CA VAL A 143 2.01 -12.20 2.41
C VAL A 143 2.17 -11.31 3.64
N ARG A 144 1.15 -10.55 3.98
CA ARG A 144 1.14 -9.80 5.25
C ARG A 144 0.16 -10.45 6.22
N SER A 145 0.57 -10.60 7.48
CA SER A 145 -0.29 -11.07 8.56
C SER A 145 -0.47 -10.00 9.64
N GLY A 146 -1.52 -10.13 10.45
CA GLY A 146 -1.81 -9.30 11.62
C GLY A 146 -2.86 -8.23 11.39
N GLN A 147 -2.77 -7.13 12.14
CA GLN A 147 -3.81 -6.09 12.23
C GLN A 147 -3.75 -5.04 11.10
N MET A 148 -2.72 -5.06 10.26
CA MET A 148 -2.55 -4.16 9.09
C MET A 148 -2.55 -2.65 9.43
N CYS A 149 -2.17 -2.25 10.65
CA CYS A 149 -2.32 -0.88 11.17
C CYS A 149 -3.79 -0.43 11.23
N ALA A 150 -4.72 -1.36 11.46
CA ALA A 150 -6.17 -1.14 11.45
C ALA A 150 -6.86 -1.93 12.57
N GLU A 151 -6.32 -1.88 13.78
CA GLU A 151 -6.81 -2.63 14.94
C GLU A 151 -8.31 -2.39 15.21
N PRO A 152 -8.85 -1.16 15.14
CA PRO A 152 -10.29 -0.94 15.30
C PRO A 152 -11.14 -1.67 14.24
N MET A 153 -10.58 -1.94 13.06
CA MET A 153 -11.24 -2.73 12.03
C MET A 153 -11.27 -4.22 12.41
N MET A 154 -10.19 -4.73 13.03
CA MET A 154 -10.14 -6.11 13.52
C MET A 154 -11.18 -6.33 14.61
N ASP A 155 -11.31 -5.39 15.55
CA ASP A 155 -12.34 -5.42 16.59
C ASP A 155 -13.75 -5.46 15.99
N ARG A 156 -14.02 -4.63 14.99
CA ARG A 156 -15.31 -4.60 14.29
C ARG A 156 -15.65 -5.94 13.62
N PHE A 157 -14.66 -6.64 13.11
CA PHE A 157 -14.86 -7.97 12.49
C PHE A 157 -14.75 -9.13 13.47
N GLY A 158 -14.38 -8.87 14.72
CA GLY A 158 -14.23 -9.90 15.76
C GLY A 158 -13.07 -10.85 15.50
N VAL A 159 -11.98 -10.34 14.93
CA VAL A 159 -10.76 -11.12 14.63
C VAL A 159 -9.53 -10.48 15.25
N THR A 160 -8.53 -11.28 15.57
CA THR A 160 -7.25 -10.79 16.14
C THR A 160 -6.28 -10.25 15.07
N GLY A 161 -6.50 -10.62 13.83
CA GLY A 161 -5.72 -10.24 12.67
C GLY A 161 -6.19 -11.01 11.43
N MET A 162 -5.61 -10.71 10.30
CA MET A 162 -5.94 -11.32 9.02
C MET A 162 -4.68 -11.70 8.25
N LEU A 163 -4.80 -12.63 7.32
CA LEU A 163 -3.83 -12.85 6.27
C LEU A 163 -4.20 -11.96 5.07
N ARG A 164 -3.24 -11.20 4.53
CA ARG A 164 -3.46 -10.32 3.38
C ARG A 164 -2.54 -10.68 2.23
N MET A 165 -3.13 -10.98 1.10
CA MET A 165 -2.45 -11.07 -0.18
C MET A 165 -2.73 -9.82 -1.00
N SER A 166 -1.71 -9.31 -1.69
CA SER A 166 -1.79 -8.13 -2.53
C SER A 166 -1.13 -8.45 -3.87
N LEU A 167 -1.84 -8.24 -4.95
CA LEU A 167 -1.34 -8.39 -6.31
C LEU A 167 -0.94 -7.02 -6.86
N ALA A 168 0.16 -6.98 -7.57
CA ALA A 168 0.56 -5.84 -8.38
C ALA A 168 0.35 -6.16 -9.86
N PRO A 169 0.33 -5.16 -10.76
CA PRO A 169 0.10 -5.39 -12.18
C PRO A 169 1.15 -6.29 -12.87
N TYR A 170 2.25 -6.58 -12.21
CA TYR A 170 3.30 -7.48 -12.71
C TYR A 170 3.18 -8.92 -12.18
N ASN A 171 2.21 -9.22 -11.32
CA ASN A 171 1.98 -10.60 -10.90
C ASN A 171 1.29 -11.39 -12.00
N THR A 172 1.68 -12.67 -12.13
CA THR A 172 1.21 -13.54 -13.21
C THR A 172 0.08 -14.47 -12.76
N MET A 173 -0.61 -15.08 -13.72
CA MET A 173 -1.61 -16.10 -13.45
C MET A 173 -0.99 -17.34 -12.79
N GLU A 174 0.20 -17.72 -13.24
CA GLU A 174 0.95 -18.86 -12.68
C GLU A 174 1.33 -18.63 -11.21
N GLU A 175 1.67 -17.38 -10.85
CA GLU A 175 1.92 -17.02 -9.45
C GLU A 175 0.64 -17.10 -8.61
N ALA A 176 -0.50 -16.68 -9.16
CA ALA A 176 -1.78 -16.79 -8.48
C ALA A 176 -2.22 -18.26 -8.29
N GLU A 177 -2.02 -19.10 -9.29
CA GLU A 177 -2.26 -20.55 -9.20
C GLU A 177 -1.35 -21.20 -8.15
N TYR A 178 -0.07 -20.87 -8.18
CA TYR A 178 0.90 -21.37 -7.19
C TYR A 178 0.52 -20.92 -5.76
N PHE A 179 0.08 -19.68 -5.62
CA PHE A 179 -0.41 -19.17 -4.33
C PHE A 179 -1.60 -19.99 -3.80
N VAL A 180 -2.61 -20.24 -4.62
CA VAL A 180 -3.82 -21.02 -4.22
C VAL A 180 -3.44 -22.42 -3.77
N GLN A 181 -2.58 -23.11 -4.53
CA GLN A 181 -2.10 -24.45 -4.17
C GLN A 181 -1.30 -24.46 -2.86
N SER A 182 -0.47 -23.43 -2.68
CA SER A 182 0.35 -23.29 -1.48
C SER A 182 -0.46 -22.93 -0.25
N LEU A 183 -1.48 -22.08 -0.41
CA LEU A 183 -2.42 -21.75 0.67
C LEU A 183 -3.19 -22.98 1.14
N ASP A 184 -3.69 -23.81 0.24
CA ASP A 184 -4.37 -25.07 0.61
C ASP A 184 -3.44 -26.01 1.39
N LYS A 185 -2.18 -26.15 0.96
CA LYS A 185 -1.17 -26.92 1.70
C LYS A 185 -0.90 -26.32 3.08
N ALA A 186 -0.73 -25.01 3.16
CA ALA A 186 -0.49 -24.32 4.42
C ALA A 186 -1.66 -24.52 5.40
N ILE A 187 -2.89 -24.36 4.93
CA ILE A 187 -4.10 -24.60 5.74
C ILE A 187 -4.12 -26.03 6.30
N LYS A 188 -3.86 -27.02 5.46
CA LYS A 188 -3.79 -28.43 5.89
C LYS A 188 -2.71 -28.71 6.93
N MET A 189 -1.59 -27.97 6.88
CA MET A 189 -0.49 -28.14 7.84
C MET A 189 -0.78 -27.52 9.20
N VAL A 190 -1.48 -26.36 9.24
CA VAL A 190 -1.67 -25.62 10.50
C VAL A 190 -3.05 -25.82 11.13
N SER A 191 -4.00 -26.45 10.44
CA SER A 191 -5.35 -26.71 10.94
C SER A 191 -5.51 -28.08 11.65
N GLN A 192 -4.39 -28.74 11.95
CA GLN A 192 -4.38 -30.06 12.63
C GLN A 192 -4.68 -29.95 14.13
#